data_4ad961c8663765f8e25878cd39419c59
#
_entry.id   4ad961c8663765f8e25878cd39419c59
#
_cell.length_a   1.000
_cell.length_b   1.000
_cell.length_c   1.000
_cell.angle_alpha   90.00
_cell.angle_beta   90.00
_cell.angle_gamma   90.00
#
_symmetry.space_group_name_H-M   'P 1'
#
loop_
_entity.id
_entity.type
_entity.pdbx_description
1 polymer ?
#
loop_
_entity_poly.entity_id
_entity_poly.type
_entity_poly.pdbx_seq_one_letter_code
_entity_poly.pdbx_strand_id
1 'polypeptide(L)'
;MLTGALLILAPLFLGFALPLKNRQAMTVIHYSVEALVYFILGLLGLGLGQMEGLADQLSGMAVQVLVLVAVLFVANMASLWLFHRWQPMVPVKGEVEGNPSYRRLFLAGLKPMLAVLVGLLAGYYLLPPLPMAEIVATGALMLLLFFIGLQLRNAGLSLRKLLMNRQGLGIALALTLSSLIAGVLLIPVLELPWHDVLALASGFGWYSLSGIVIGDALGPAWGGVAFLNDVIREIIALAIIPLLISARPAMAIGYGGATAMDFTLPVIRSSGGLACVPVAIASGFLLSFLSPILMGVFLSLG
;
A
#
# COMPACT_ATOMS: atom_id res chain seq x y z
N MET A 1 -21.49 -5.15 -13.14
CA MET A 1 -20.11 -4.69 -12.98
C MET A 1 -19.95 -3.66 -11.85
N LEU A 2 -20.57 -2.47 -11.86
CA LEU A 2 -20.54 -1.52 -10.72
C LEU A 2 -20.99 -2.12 -9.37
N THR A 3 -21.86 -3.11 -9.38
CA THR A 3 -22.35 -3.81 -8.18
C THR A 3 -21.28 -4.66 -7.48
N GLY A 4 -20.32 -5.23 -8.20
CA GLY A 4 -19.25 -6.06 -7.62
C GLY A 4 -18.26 -5.26 -6.79
N ALA A 5 -17.74 -4.15 -7.33
CA ALA A 5 -16.78 -3.31 -6.59
C ALA A 5 -17.42 -2.60 -5.39
N LEU A 6 -18.68 -2.15 -5.52
CA LEU A 6 -19.43 -1.59 -4.40
C LEU A 6 -19.62 -2.62 -3.29
N LEU A 7 -19.81 -3.89 -3.64
CA LEU A 7 -19.90 -4.99 -2.67
C LEU A 7 -18.57 -5.22 -1.92
N ILE A 8 -17.44 -5.17 -2.63
CA ILE A 8 -16.11 -5.33 -2.01
C ILE A 8 -15.76 -4.13 -1.13
N LEU A 9 -16.11 -2.90 -1.56
CA LEU A 9 -15.85 -1.67 -0.81
C LEU A 9 -16.86 -1.38 0.30
N ALA A 10 -18.08 -1.94 0.23
CA ALA A 10 -19.10 -1.70 1.24
C ALA A 10 -18.63 -1.96 2.69
N PRO A 11 -17.89 -3.05 2.99
CA PRO A 11 -17.36 -3.27 4.33
C PRO A 11 -16.43 -2.15 4.81
N LEU A 12 -15.59 -1.57 3.93
CA LEU A 12 -14.72 -0.44 4.27
C LEU A 12 -15.54 0.78 4.72
N PHE A 13 -16.56 1.14 3.96
CA PHE A 13 -17.42 2.28 4.29
C PHE A 13 -18.28 2.00 5.54
N LEU A 14 -18.78 0.77 5.71
CA LEU A 14 -19.51 0.38 6.91
C LEU A 14 -18.62 0.48 8.15
N GLY A 15 -17.37 -0.02 8.07
CA GLY A 15 -16.41 0.12 9.15
C GLY A 15 -16.08 1.59 9.45
N PHE A 16 -15.90 2.40 8.42
CA PHE A 16 -15.64 3.84 8.57
C PHE A 16 -16.82 4.60 9.17
N ALA A 17 -18.05 4.16 8.96
CA ALA A 17 -19.23 4.78 9.54
C ALA A 17 -19.38 4.55 11.06
N LEU A 18 -18.69 3.51 11.62
CA LEU A 18 -18.86 3.09 13.00
C LEU A 18 -17.80 3.71 13.92
N PRO A 19 -18.15 4.65 14.82
CA PRO A 19 -17.22 5.16 15.82
C PRO A 19 -17.09 4.18 16.99
N LEU A 20 -15.88 3.67 17.21
CA LEU A 20 -15.57 2.79 18.32
C LEU A 20 -14.76 3.53 19.38
N LYS A 21 -15.37 3.78 20.56
CA LYS A 21 -14.70 4.46 21.67
C LYS A 21 -13.92 3.52 22.61
N ASN A 22 -14.09 2.21 22.46
CA ASN A 22 -13.49 1.23 23.35
C ASN A 22 -12.04 0.93 22.92
N ARG A 23 -11.06 1.30 23.77
CA ARG A 23 -9.63 1.05 23.52
C ARG A 23 -9.28 -0.44 23.42
N GLN A 24 -9.92 -1.29 24.22
CA GLN A 24 -9.67 -2.74 24.19
C GLN A 24 -10.14 -3.33 22.86
N ALA A 25 -11.34 -2.94 22.38
CA ALA A 25 -11.84 -3.36 21.07
C ALA A 25 -10.88 -2.92 19.94
N MET A 26 -10.35 -1.70 19.99
CA MET A 26 -9.38 -1.21 18.99
C MET A 26 -8.07 -2.00 19.00
N THR A 27 -7.60 -2.42 20.18
CA THR A 27 -6.42 -3.29 20.30
C THR A 27 -6.68 -4.66 19.68
N VAL A 28 -7.83 -5.27 19.93
CA VAL A 28 -8.22 -6.54 19.31
C VAL A 28 -8.32 -6.39 17.79
N ILE A 29 -8.95 -5.33 17.29
CA ILE A 29 -9.06 -5.04 15.86
C ILE A 29 -7.67 -4.90 15.24
N HIS A 30 -6.72 -4.23 15.90
CA HIS A 30 -5.36 -4.08 15.40
C HIS A 30 -4.68 -5.44 15.19
N TYR A 31 -4.70 -6.31 16.19
CA TYR A 31 -4.15 -7.67 16.05
C TYR A 31 -4.90 -8.53 15.04
N SER A 32 -6.23 -8.36 14.94
CA SER A 32 -7.05 -9.06 13.94
C SER A 32 -6.69 -8.65 12.52
N VAL A 33 -6.45 -7.36 12.27
CA VAL A 33 -5.98 -6.85 10.97
C VAL A 33 -4.63 -7.48 10.62
N GLU A 34 -3.67 -7.46 11.56
CA GLU A 34 -2.35 -8.06 11.34
C GLU A 34 -2.45 -9.56 11.03
N ALA A 35 -3.25 -10.30 11.79
CA ALA A 35 -3.47 -11.73 11.56
C ALA A 35 -4.15 -12.01 10.20
N LEU A 36 -5.19 -11.24 9.85
CA LEU A 36 -5.86 -11.36 8.56
C LEU A 36 -4.92 -11.07 7.38
N VAL A 37 -4.09 -10.04 7.49
CA VAL A 37 -3.08 -9.71 6.48
C VAL A 37 -2.15 -10.91 6.24
N TYR A 38 -1.57 -11.47 7.29
CA TYR A 38 -0.67 -12.63 7.13
C TYR A 38 -1.40 -13.85 6.60
N PHE A 39 -2.63 -14.09 7.03
CA PHE A 39 -3.45 -15.19 6.55
C PHE A 39 -3.74 -15.07 5.05
N ILE A 40 -4.19 -13.91 4.59
CA ILE A 40 -4.54 -13.70 3.18
C ILE A 40 -3.28 -13.68 2.30
N LEU A 41 -2.17 -13.09 2.78
CA LEU A 41 -0.88 -13.16 2.08
C LEU A 41 -0.35 -14.61 1.99
N GLY A 42 -0.60 -15.41 3.03
CA GLY A 42 -0.33 -16.85 2.97
C GLY A 42 -1.17 -17.56 1.90
N LEU A 43 -2.46 -17.23 1.79
CA LEU A 43 -3.33 -17.75 0.71
C LEU A 43 -2.89 -17.28 -0.67
N LEU A 44 -2.46 -16.02 -0.81
CA LEU A 44 -1.88 -15.51 -2.06
C LEU A 44 -0.63 -16.32 -2.45
N GLY A 45 0.27 -16.54 -1.50
CA GLY A 45 1.45 -17.38 -1.71
C GLY A 45 1.08 -18.82 -2.10
N LEU A 46 0.08 -19.40 -1.43
CA LEU A 46 -0.43 -20.73 -1.74
C LEU A 46 -0.94 -20.81 -3.18
N GLY A 47 -1.74 -19.84 -3.61
CA GLY A 47 -2.20 -19.74 -4.99
C GLY A 47 -1.05 -19.62 -6.00
N LEU A 48 -0.01 -18.81 -5.67
CA LEU A 48 1.20 -18.74 -6.49
C LEU A 48 1.92 -20.10 -6.60
N GLY A 49 2.06 -20.82 -5.47
CA GLY A 49 2.72 -22.14 -5.44
C GLY A 49 1.97 -23.22 -6.22
N GLN A 50 0.67 -23.07 -6.39
CA GLN A 50 -0.20 -24.02 -7.13
C GLN A 50 -0.30 -23.70 -8.63
N MET A 51 0.31 -22.60 -9.10
CA MET A 51 0.29 -22.25 -10.52
C MET A 51 1.10 -23.25 -11.35
N GLU A 52 0.51 -23.70 -12.45
CA GLU A 52 1.23 -24.51 -13.44
C GLU A 52 2.33 -23.68 -14.12
N GLY A 53 3.53 -24.26 -14.25
CA GLY A 53 4.66 -23.55 -14.88
C GLY A 53 5.17 -22.34 -14.09
N LEU A 54 5.04 -22.35 -12.77
CA LEU A 54 5.45 -21.24 -11.90
C LEU A 54 6.88 -20.73 -12.21
N ALA A 55 7.83 -21.63 -12.44
CA ALA A 55 9.23 -21.27 -12.72
C ALA A 55 9.37 -20.43 -13.99
N ASP A 56 8.61 -20.74 -15.04
CA ASP A 56 8.59 -19.99 -16.29
C ASP A 56 7.90 -18.62 -16.12
N GLN A 57 6.85 -18.57 -15.30
CA GLN A 57 6.10 -17.33 -15.03
C GLN A 57 6.85 -16.37 -14.12
N LEU A 58 7.70 -16.87 -13.20
CA LEU A 58 8.48 -16.03 -12.27
C LEU A 58 9.38 -15.04 -13.01
N SER A 59 9.97 -15.42 -14.15
CA SER A 59 10.81 -14.52 -14.93
C SER A 59 9.99 -13.35 -15.51
N GLY A 60 8.80 -13.61 -16.03
CA GLY A 60 7.88 -12.60 -16.53
C GLY A 60 7.39 -11.67 -15.41
N MET A 61 6.98 -12.24 -14.27
CA MET A 61 6.59 -11.47 -13.09
C MET A 61 7.69 -10.55 -12.60
N ALA A 62 8.95 -11.02 -12.57
CA ALA A 62 10.09 -10.21 -12.16
C ALA A 62 10.29 -8.99 -13.09
N VAL A 63 10.17 -9.19 -14.40
CA VAL A 63 10.23 -8.08 -15.37
C VAL A 63 9.09 -7.10 -15.17
N GLN A 64 7.85 -7.59 -14.99
CA GLN A 64 6.68 -6.74 -14.73
C GLN A 64 6.86 -5.91 -13.46
N VAL A 65 7.35 -6.51 -12.38
CA VAL A 65 7.65 -5.81 -11.12
C VAL A 65 8.70 -4.73 -11.32
N LEU A 66 9.81 -5.06 -11.99
CA LEU A 66 10.89 -4.09 -12.22
C LEU A 66 10.43 -2.91 -13.06
N VAL A 67 9.67 -3.15 -14.12
CA VAL A 67 9.12 -2.10 -14.97
C VAL A 67 8.13 -1.23 -14.20
N LEU A 68 7.22 -1.86 -13.44
CA LEU A 68 6.22 -1.16 -12.63
C LEU A 68 6.90 -0.26 -11.58
N VAL A 69 7.85 -0.82 -10.81
CA VAL A 69 8.63 -0.07 -9.82
C VAL A 69 9.38 1.09 -10.48
N ALA A 70 10.08 0.86 -11.57
CA ALA A 70 10.91 1.87 -12.22
C ALA A 70 10.06 3.04 -12.76
N VAL A 71 8.98 2.75 -13.49
CA VAL A 71 8.12 3.79 -14.07
C VAL A 71 7.38 4.57 -12.98
N LEU A 72 6.80 3.89 -11.97
CA LEU A 72 6.16 4.54 -10.84
C LEU A 72 7.18 5.37 -10.03
N PHE A 73 8.38 4.86 -9.80
CA PHE A 73 9.44 5.59 -9.11
C PHE A 73 9.77 6.90 -9.80
N VAL A 74 10.06 6.85 -11.11
CA VAL A 74 10.44 8.03 -11.89
C VAL A 74 9.30 9.05 -11.94
N ALA A 75 8.07 8.61 -12.25
CA ALA A 75 6.91 9.49 -12.31
C ALA A 75 6.59 10.16 -10.98
N ASN A 76 6.61 9.37 -9.90
CA ASN A 76 6.33 9.86 -8.56
C ASN A 76 7.42 10.83 -8.07
N MET A 77 8.70 10.50 -8.27
CA MET A 77 9.81 11.38 -7.91
C MET A 77 9.77 12.69 -8.70
N ALA A 78 9.48 12.65 -10.00
CA ALA A 78 9.37 13.85 -10.83
C ALA A 78 8.20 14.75 -10.38
N SER A 79 7.03 14.18 -10.13
CA SER A 79 5.86 14.90 -9.66
C SER A 79 6.07 15.53 -8.28
N LEU A 80 6.62 14.77 -7.33
CA LEU A 80 6.91 15.25 -5.99
C LEU A 80 8.01 16.32 -5.97
N TRP A 81 9.00 16.23 -6.88
CA TRP A 81 10.00 17.26 -7.08
C TRP A 81 9.36 18.57 -7.62
N LEU A 82 8.47 18.46 -8.61
CA LEU A 82 7.73 19.61 -9.14
C LEU A 82 6.85 20.25 -8.06
N PHE A 83 6.12 19.43 -7.30
CA PHE A 83 5.32 19.89 -6.17
C PHE A 83 6.18 20.64 -5.12
N HIS A 84 7.34 20.05 -4.76
CA HIS A 84 8.26 20.70 -3.81
C HIS A 84 8.78 22.06 -4.32
N ARG A 85 8.95 22.24 -5.63
CA ARG A 85 9.34 23.52 -6.21
C ARG A 85 8.22 24.57 -6.13
N TRP A 86 6.98 24.16 -6.24
CA TRP A 86 5.82 25.06 -6.16
C TRP A 86 5.43 25.38 -4.73
N GLN A 87 5.54 24.41 -3.83
CA GLN A 87 5.23 24.55 -2.41
C GLN A 87 6.38 24.02 -1.55
N PRO A 88 7.48 24.77 -1.45
CA PRO A 88 8.63 24.32 -0.67
C PRO A 88 8.25 24.17 0.80
N MET A 89 8.47 22.98 1.34
CA MET A 89 8.47 22.77 2.78
C MET A 89 9.79 23.31 3.33
N VAL A 90 9.72 24.15 4.35
CA VAL A 90 10.91 24.63 5.04
C VAL A 90 11.52 23.45 5.78
N PRO A 91 12.79 23.10 5.51
CA PRO A 91 13.48 22.06 6.26
C PRO A 91 13.55 22.52 7.72
N VAL A 92 12.94 21.77 8.62
CA VAL A 92 13.08 22.07 10.04
C VAL A 92 14.39 21.39 10.46
N LYS A 93 15.38 22.20 10.80
CA LYS A 93 16.54 21.76 11.57
C LYS A 93 16.04 21.44 12.98
N GLY A 94 15.44 20.27 13.14
CA GLY A 94 15.04 19.75 14.44
C GLY A 94 16.16 18.90 15.00
N GLU A 95 16.24 18.84 16.30
CA GLU A 95 17.05 17.86 16.99
C GLU A 95 16.63 16.46 16.49
N VAL A 96 17.56 15.71 15.93
CA VAL A 96 17.36 14.36 15.46
C VAL A 96 17.13 13.49 16.70
N GLU A 97 15.88 13.28 17.09
CA GLU A 97 15.51 12.41 18.19
C GLU A 97 15.65 10.95 17.76
N GLY A 98 16.75 10.35 18.22
CA GLY A 98 16.94 8.91 18.22
C GLY A 98 17.06 8.27 16.83
N ASN A 99 18.07 7.45 16.65
CA ASN A 99 18.23 6.66 15.43
C ASN A 99 17.14 5.57 15.39
N PRO A 100 16.23 5.55 14.41
CA PRO A 100 15.30 4.42 14.29
C PRO A 100 16.11 3.16 14.09
N SER A 101 15.72 2.09 14.75
CA SER A 101 16.36 0.79 14.52
C SER A 101 15.96 0.28 13.12
N TYR A 102 16.72 0.68 12.09
CA TYR A 102 16.52 0.19 10.71
C TYR A 102 16.42 -1.34 10.64
N ARG A 103 17.19 -2.04 11.51
CA ARG A 103 17.09 -3.49 11.61
C ARG A 103 15.69 -3.96 12.03
N ARG A 104 15.05 -3.27 12.97
CA ARG A 104 13.67 -3.63 13.41
C ARG A 104 12.65 -3.35 12.31
N LEU A 105 12.77 -2.21 11.62
CA LEU A 105 11.89 -1.86 10.50
C LEU A 105 12.04 -2.84 9.34
N PHE A 106 13.29 -3.16 8.97
CA PHE A 106 13.57 -4.15 7.94
C PHE A 106 13.01 -5.53 8.31
N LEU A 107 13.23 -6.00 9.54
CA LEU A 107 12.68 -7.27 10.02
C LEU A 107 11.14 -7.27 10.06
N ALA A 108 10.51 -6.13 10.37
CA ALA A 108 9.05 -6.02 10.33
C ALA A 108 8.52 -6.13 8.89
N GLY A 109 9.19 -5.53 7.91
CA GLY A 109 8.84 -5.66 6.48
C GLY A 109 9.06 -7.06 5.90
N LEU A 110 9.95 -7.87 6.53
CA LEU A 110 10.14 -9.27 6.09
C LEU A 110 8.99 -10.21 6.49
N LYS A 111 8.24 -9.92 7.54
CA LYS A 111 7.16 -10.79 8.01
C LYS A 111 6.09 -11.07 6.96
N PRO A 112 5.53 -10.06 6.24
CA PRO A 112 4.58 -10.29 5.15
C PRO A 112 5.19 -11.11 4.01
N MET A 113 6.45 -10.88 3.67
CA MET A 113 7.16 -11.67 2.66
C MET A 113 7.31 -13.14 3.08
N LEU A 114 7.60 -13.39 4.36
CA LEU A 114 7.64 -14.75 4.90
C LEU A 114 6.27 -15.43 4.84
N ALA A 115 5.17 -14.71 5.09
CA ALA A 115 3.83 -15.28 4.96
C ALA A 115 3.55 -15.74 3.52
N VAL A 116 3.89 -14.91 2.52
CA VAL A 116 3.78 -15.28 1.09
C VAL A 116 4.68 -16.48 0.77
N LEU A 117 5.93 -16.47 1.22
CA LEU A 117 6.89 -17.55 0.96
C LEU A 117 6.44 -18.89 1.58
N VAL A 118 5.96 -18.86 2.82
CA VAL A 118 5.42 -20.07 3.48
C VAL A 118 4.21 -20.59 2.72
N GLY A 119 3.30 -19.73 2.32
CA GLY A 119 2.15 -20.10 1.49
C GLY A 119 2.57 -20.71 0.15
N LEU A 120 3.54 -20.09 -0.54
CA LEU A 120 4.08 -20.57 -1.82
C LEU A 120 4.69 -21.97 -1.68
N LEU A 121 5.54 -22.17 -0.68
CA LEU A 121 6.15 -23.50 -0.43
C LEU A 121 5.09 -24.54 -0.05
N ALA A 122 4.08 -24.16 0.72
CA ALA A 122 2.98 -25.04 1.06
C ALA A 122 2.15 -25.42 -0.18
N GLY A 123 1.86 -24.46 -1.07
CA GLY A 123 1.14 -24.72 -2.31
C GLY A 123 1.93 -25.56 -3.30
N TYR A 124 3.24 -25.35 -3.37
CA TYR A 124 4.10 -26.06 -4.30
C TYR A 124 4.39 -27.51 -3.89
N TYR A 125 4.59 -27.77 -2.59
CA TYR A 125 5.06 -29.08 -2.11
C TYR A 125 4.02 -29.90 -1.33
N LEU A 126 3.05 -29.27 -0.66
CA LEU A 126 2.29 -29.95 0.40
C LEU A 126 0.79 -30.02 0.14
N LEU A 127 0.18 -29.02 -0.47
CA LEU A 127 -1.27 -28.89 -0.52
C LEU A 127 -1.80 -28.96 -1.96
N PRO A 128 -2.80 -29.82 -2.23
CA PRO A 128 -3.52 -29.77 -3.49
C PRO A 128 -4.35 -28.46 -3.60
N PRO A 129 -4.84 -28.09 -4.80
CA PRO A 129 -5.74 -26.97 -4.96
C PRO A 129 -6.94 -27.08 -4.01
N LEU A 130 -7.17 -26.02 -3.23
CA LEU A 130 -8.24 -25.98 -2.25
C LEU A 130 -9.47 -25.27 -2.86
N PRO A 131 -10.56 -26.00 -3.15
CA PRO A 131 -11.71 -25.44 -3.87
C PRO A 131 -12.37 -24.23 -3.17
N MET A 132 -12.20 -24.10 -1.86
CA MET A 132 -12.77 -23.03 -1.07
C MET A 132 -11.79 -21.86 -0.79
N ALA A 133 -10.54 -21.95 -1.26
CA ALA A 133 -9.52 -20.95 -0.94
C ALA A 133 -9.93 -19.54 -1.41
N GLU A 134 -10.50 -19.41 -2.59
CA GLU A 134 -10.98 -18.12 -3.13
C GLU A 134 -12.11 -17.54 -2.28
N ILE A 135 -13.11 -18.34 -1.92
CA ILE A 135 -14.23 -17.88 -1.09
C ILE A 135 -13.76 -17.42 0.29
N VAL A 136 -12.81 -18.18 0.88
CA VAL A 136 -12.22 -17.84 2.18
C VAL A 136 -11.36 -16.58 2.07
N ALA A 137 -10.58 -16.42 1.00
CA ALA A 137 -9.77 -15.24 0.76
C ALA A 137 -10.64 -13.98 0.59
N THR A 138 -11.68 -14.05 -0.24
CA THR A 138 -12.62 -12.92 -0.45
C THR A 138 -13.37 -12.56 0.84
N GLY A 139 -13.83 -13.56 1.61
CA GLY A 139 -14.47 -13.32 2.91
C GLY A 139 -13.51 -12.66 3.92
N ALA A 140 -12.28 -13.13 3.97
CA ALA A 140 -11.24 -12.55 4.82
C ALA A 140 -10.86 -11.12 4.36
N LEU A 141 -10.81 -10.85 3.05
CA LEU A 141 -10.62 -9.52 2.48
C LEU A 141 -11.75 -8.56 2.89
N MET A 142 -13.00 -8.97 2.78
CA MET A 142 -14.14 -8.15 3.21
C MET A 142 -14.05 -7.80 4.70
N LEU A 143 -13.68 -8.77 5.54
CA LEU A 143 -13.49 -8.56 6.97
C LEU A 143 -12.29 -7.63 7.25
N LEU A 144 -11.21 -7.79 6.50
CA LEU A 144 -10.03 -6.92 6.56
C LEU A 144 -10.41 -5.48 6.22
N LEU A 145 -11.11 -5.25 5.11
CA LEU A 145 -11.56 -3.92 4.69
C LEU A 145 -12.49 -3.27 5.72
N PHE A 146 -13.38 -4.05 6.33
CA PHE A 146 -14.22 -3.57 7.42
C PHE A 146 -13.38 -3.09 8.62
N PHE A 147 -12.42 -3.88 9.07
CA PHE A 147 -11.53 -3.50 10.18
C PHE A 147 -10.63 -2.31 9.83
N ILE A 148 -10.14 -2.23 8.58
CA ILE A 148 -9.40 -1.05 8.10
C ILE A 148 -10.30 0.20 8.17
N GLY A 149 -11.55 0.11 7.73
CA GLY A 149 -12.53 1.19 7.86
C GLY A 149 -12.70 1.66 9.31
N LEU A 150 -12.85 0.73 10.26
CA LEU A 150 -12.90 1.01 11.68
C LEU A 150 -11.61 1.70 12.19
N GLN A 151 -10.44 1.23 11.79
CA GLN A 151 -9.16 1.84 12.17
C GLN A 151 -9.02 3.26 11.64
N LEU A 152 -9.33 3.49 10.37
CA LEU A 152 -9.28 4.83 9.74
C LEU A 152 -10.25 5.81 10.44
N ARG A 153 -11.47 5.36 10.78
CA ARG A 153 -12.43 6.19 11.52
C ARG A 153 -11.96 6.57 12.91
N ASN A 154 -11.31 5.62 13.59
CA ASN A 154 -10.93 5.75 15.00
C ASN A 154 -9.45 6.13 15.20
N ALA A 155 -8.73 6.47 14.14
CA ALA A 155 -7.36 6.99 14.19
C ALA A 155 -7.22 8.32 14.98
N GLY A 156 -8.32 8.88 15.47
CA GLY A 156 -8.33 10.14 16.22
C GLY A 156 -8.05 11.37 15.36
N LEU A 157 -7.99 11.19 14.05
CA LEU A 157 -7.69 12.24 13.09
C LEU A 157 -8.97 12.92 12.63
N SER A 158 -9.01 14.26 12.73
CA SER A 158 -10.09 15.04 12.17
C SER A 158 -9.89 15.17 10.66
N LEU A 159 -10.80 14.61 9.86
CA LEU A 159 -10.79 14.76 8.40
C LEU A 159 -10.64 16.22 7.97
N ARG A 160 -11.31 17.13 8.68
CA ARG A 160 -11.18 18.58 8.43
C ARG A 160 -9.72 19.05 8.58
N LYS A 161 -9.04 18.64 9.66
CA LYS A 161 -7.63 19.01 9.89
C LYS A 161 -6.69 18.41 8.86
N LEU A 162 -6.96 17.17 8.41
CA LEU A 162 -6.18 16.50 7.37
C LEU A 162 -6.34 17.20 6.02
N LEU A 163 -7.58 17.50 5.62
CA LEU A 163 -7.87 18.23 4.37
C LEU A 163 -7.39 19.70 4.42
N MET A 164 -7.33 20.32 5.60
CA MET A 164 -6.74 21.64 5.78
C MET A 164 -5.22 21.64 5.75
N ASN A 165 -4.56 20.48 5.84
CA ASN A 165 -3.12 20.38 5.67
C ASN A 165 -2.76 20.43 4.18
N ARG A 166 -2.54 21.66 3.68
CA ARG A 166 -2.26 21.90 2.25
C ARG A 166 -1.06 21.12 1.72
N GLN A 167 -0.03 20.94 2.54
CA GLN A 167 1.17 20.18 2.16
C GLN A 167 0.84 18.68 2.03
N GLY A 168 0.19 18.10 3.05
CA GLY A 168 -0.20 16.68 3.02
C GLY A 168 -1.18 16.36 1.89
N LEU A 169 -2.19 17.23 1.69
CA LEU A 169 -3.14 17.09 0.57
C LEU A 169 -2.44 17.21 -0.78
N GLY A 170 -1.58 18.21 -0.96
CA GLY A 170 -0.85 18.41 -2.21
C GLY A 170 0.09 17.26 -2.54
N ILE A 171 0.79 16.70 -1.54
CA ILE A 171 1.63 15.50 -1.68
C ILE A 171 0.77 14.30 -2.12
N ALA A 172 -0.35 14.06 -1.44
CA ALA A 172 -1.25 12.96 -1.78
C ALA A 172 -1.78 13.07 -3.21
N LEU A 173 -2.22 14.27 -3.62
CA LEU A 173 -2.70 14.53 -4.97
C LEU A 173 -1.58 14.36 -6.01
N ALA A 174 -0.40 14.94 -5.76
CA ALA A 174 0.75 14.82 -6.67
C ALA A 174 1.14 13.36 -6.89
N LEU A 175 1.16 12.56 -5.82
CA LEU A 175 1.47 11.15 -5.90
C LEU A 175 0.38 10.36 -6.64
N THR A 176 -0.88 10.59 -6.31
CA THR A 176 -2.01 9.91 -6.95
C THR A 176 -2.02 10.18 -8.46
N LEU A 177 -1.95 11.45 -8.86
CA LEU A 177 -1.98 11.83 -10.26
C LEU A 177 -0.79 11.26 -11.03
N SER A 178 0.42 11.33 -10.47
CA SER A 178 1.60 10.78 -11.13
C SER A 178 1.56 9.26 -11.23
N SER A 179 1.03 8.56 -10.24
CA SER A 179 0.86 7.11 -10.30
C SER A 179 -0.17 6.71 -11.37
N LEU A 180 -1.28 7.43 -11.50
CA LEU A 180 -2.27 7.17 -12.56
C LEU A 180 -1.70 7.48 -13.95
N ILE A 181 -0.96 8.58 -14.12
CA ILE A 181 -0.27 8.90 -15.38
C ILE A 181 0.75 7.80 -15.71
N ALA A 182 1.53 7.37 -14.74
CA ALA A 182 2.47 6.25 -14.90
C ALA A 182 1.74 4.95 -15.29
N GLY A 183 0.57 4.69 -14.68
CA GLY A 183 -0.30 3.57 -15.05
C GLY A 183 -0.71 3.63 -16.53
N VAL A 184 -1.15 4.79 -17.01
CA VAL A 184 -1.48 4.97 -18.44
C VAL A 184 -0.28 4.67 -19.35
N LEU A 185 0.93 5.10 -18.97
CA LEU A 185 2.15 4.80 -19.73
C LEU A 185 2.52 3.31 -19.70
N LEU A 186 2.08 2.58 -18.70
CA LEU A 186 2.35 1.15 -18.52
C LEU A 186 1.37 0.25 -19.28
N ILE A 187 0.22 0.76 -19.76
CA ILE A 187 -0.78 -0.04 -20.48
C ILE A 187 -0.17 -0.84 -21.64
N PRO A 188 0.61 -0.24 -22.57
CA PRO A 188 1.18 -0.97 -23.69
C PRO A 188 2.28 -1.97 -23.29
N VAL A 189 2.78 -1.90 -22.05
CA VAL A 189 3.91 -2.71 -21.57
C VAL A 189 3.43 -3.92 -20.78
N LEU A 190 2.36 -3.77 -19.99
CA LEU A 190 1.86 -4.84 -19.12
C LEU A 190 0.86 -5.76 -19.82
N GLU A 191 0.41 -5.42 -21.01
CA GLU A 191 -0.57 -6.20 -21.79
C GLU A 191 -1.86 -6.54 -21.02
N LEU A 192 -2.24 -5.63 -20.11
CA LEU A 192 -3.48 -5.70 -19.35
C LEU A 192 -4.48 -4.64 -19.82
N PRO A 193 -5.78 -4.84 -19.59
CA PRO A 193 -6.77 -3.79 -19.72
C PRO A 193 -6.39 -2.54 -18.92
N TRP A 194 -6.68 -1.37 -19.45
CA TRP A 194 -6.28 -0.09 -18.84
C TRP A 194 -6.74 0.08 -17.38
N HIS A 195 -7.94 -0.42 -17.06
CA HIS A 195 -8.48 -0.35 -15.70
C HIS A 195 -7.67 -1.21 -14.72
N ASP A 196 -7.19 -2.39 -15.10
CA ASP A 196 -6.37 -3.25 -14.27
C ASP A 196 -4.98 -2.64 -14.01
N VAL A 197 -4.38 -2.02 -15.04
CA VAL A 197 -3.12 -1.30 -14.90
C VAL A 197 -3.26 -0.10 -13.96
N LEU A 198 -4.36 0.65 -14.04
CA LEU A 198 -4.63 1.76 -13.13
C LEU A 198 -4.90 1.28 -11.71
N ALA A 199 -5.54 0.12 -11.54
CA ALA A 199 -5.69 -0.51 -10.23
C ALA A 199 -4.32 -0.87 -9.63
N LEU A 200 -3.42 -1.51 -10.40
CA LEU A 200 -2.04 -1.80 -10.00
C LEU A 200 -1.27 -0.53 -9.58
N ALA A 201 -1.45 0.58 -10.31
CA ALA A 201 -0.78 1.85 -10.01
C ALA A 201 -1.35 2.56 -8.77
N SER A 202 -2.48 2.08 -8.22
CA SER A 202 -3.20 2.71 -7.10
C SER A 202 -2.87 2.12 -5.72
N GLY A 203 -1.86 1.27 -5.60
CA GLY A 203 -1.42 0.67 -4.32
C GLY A 203 -0.77 1.67 -3.37
N PHE A 204 -0.06 2.66 -3.91
CA PHE A 204 0.64 3.74 -3.18
C PHE A 204 1.58 3.24 -2.07
N GLY A 205 2.14 2.04 -2.21
CA GLY A 205 3.04 1.41 -1.24
C GLY A 205 2.32 0.62 -0.14
N TRP A 206 1.01 0.40 -0.25
CA TRP A 206 0.28 -0.42 0.71
C TRP A 206 0.23 -1.89 0.27
N TYR A 207 1.39 -2.53 0.30
CA TYR A 207 1.61 -3.90 -0.19
C TYR A 207 0.62 -4.93 0.37
N SER A 208 0.26 -4.81 1.66
CA SER A 208 -0.67 -5.75 2.31
C SER A 208 -2.12 -5.60 1.83
N LEU A 209 -2.47 -4.48 1.20
CA LEU A 209 -3.77 -4.29 0.58
C LEU A 209 -3.70 -4.57 -0.93
N SER A 210 -2.74 -3.97 -1.63
CA SER A 210 -2.64 -4.08 -3.09
C SER A 210 -2.46 -5.53 -3.54
N GLY A 211 -1.56 -6.28 -2.90
CA GLY A 211 -1.34 -7.69 -3.19
C GLY A 211 -2.60 -8.54 -3.02
N ILE A 212 -3.39 -8.24 -1.99
CA ILE A 212 -4.62 -8.97 -1.67
C ILE A 212 -5.75 -8.60 -2.65
N VAL A 213 -6.02 -7.29 -2.83
CA VAL A 213 -7.13 -6.82 -3.68
C VAL A 213 -6.91 -7.18 -5.15
N ILE A 214 -5.68 -6.99 -5.63
CA ILE A 214 -5.31 -7.36 -7.00
C ILE A 214 -5.30 -8.89 -7.17
N GLY A 215 -4.80 -9.62 -6.16
CA GLY A 215 -4.79 -11.08 -6.18
C GLY A 215 -6.17 -11.70 -6.20
N ASP A 216 -7.13 -11.14 -5.47
CA ASP A 216 -8.54 -11.56 -5.48
C ASP A 216 -9.19 -11.32 -6.85
N ALA A 217 -8.87 -10.21 -7.51
CA ALA A 217 -9.50 -9.81 -8.77
C ALA A 217 -8.83 -10.37 -10.03
N LEU A 218 -7.50 -10.39 -10.08
CA LEU A 218 -6.71 -10.73 -11.28
C LEU A 218 -5.90 -12.03 -11.12
N GLY A 219 -6.05 -12.69 -10.00
CA GLY A 219 -5.35 -13.94 -9.70
C GLY A 219 -3.98 -13.76 -9.01
N PRO A 220 -3.42 -14.88 -8.51
CA PRO A 220 -2.25 -14.88 -7.63
C PRO A 220 -1.00 -14.24 -8.26
N ALA A 221 -0.79 -14.40 -9.57
CA ALA A 221 0.37 -13.82 -10.26
C ALA A 221 0.39 -12.30 -10.16
N TRP A 222 -0.71 -11.64 -10.53
CA TRP A 222 -0.82 -10.19 -10.48
C TRP A 222 -0.89 -9.67 -9.04
N GLY A 223 -1.49 -10.43 -8.12
CA GLY A 223 -1.40 -10.16 -6.68
C GLY A 223 0.04 -10.16 -6.19
N GLY A 224 0.85 -11.12 -6.64
CA GLY A 224 2.28 -11.19 -6.35
C GLY A 224 3.05 -10.00 -6.94
N VAL A 225 2.76 -9.60 -8.17
CA VAL A 225 3.35 -8.41 -8.82
C VAL A 225 3.02 -7.13 -8.04
N ALA A 226 1.75 -6.94 -7.66
CA ALA A 226 1.32 -5.78 -6.88
C ALA A 226 2.00 -5.74 -5.50
N PHE A 227 2.02 -6.88 -4.81
CA PHE A 227 2.69 -7.03 -3.52
C PHE A 227 4.17 -6.67 -3.58
N LEU A 228 4.91 -7.27 -4.53
CA LEU A 228 6.35 -7.03 -4.68
C LEU A 228 6.66 -5.59 -5.09
N ASN A 229 5.86 -5.00 -5.99
CA ASN A 229 6.00 -3.59 -6.35
C ASN A 229 5.96 -2.69 -5.11
N ASP A 230 4.96 -2.87 -4.27
CA ASP A 230 4.76 -2.00 -3.12
C ASP A 230 5.75 -2.27 -1.99
N VAL A 231 6.18 -3.54 -1.79
CA VAL A 231 7.26 -3.88 -0.84
C VAL A 231 8.60 -3.27 -1.29
N ILE A 232 8.96 -3.40 -2.57
CA ILE A 232 10.21 -2.81 -3.10
C ILE A 232 10.16 -1.29 -2.95
N ARG A 233 9.02 -0.67 -3.26
CA ARG A 233 8.82 0.76 -3.03
C ARG A 233 9.04 1.14 -1.57
N GLU A 234 8.54 0.38 -0.62
CA GLU A 234 8.73 0.64 0.81
C GLU A 234 10.20 0.52 1.23
N ILE A 235 10.91 -0.51 0.75
CA ILE A 235 12.35 -0.66 0.98
C ILE A 235 13.12 0.55 0.44
N ILE A 236 12.80 0.98 -0.79
CA ILE A 236 13.37 2.18 -1.39
C ILE A 236 13.05 3.42 -0.55
N ALA A 237 11.80 3.56 -0.05
CA ALA A 237 11.40 4.67 0.80
C ALA A 237 12.22 4.73 2.09
N LEU A 238 12.43 3.61 2.78
CA LEU A 238 13.28 3.54 3.97
C LEU A 238 14.72 4.03 3.70
N ALA A 239 15.25 3.76 2.51
CA ALA A 239 16.59 4.17 2.11
C ALA A 239 16.67 5.66 1.74
N ILE A 240 15.69 6.17 0.97
CA ILE A 240 15.75 7.53 0.43
C ILE A 240 15.19 8.61 1.34
N ILE A 241 14.27 8.28 2.26
CA ILE A 241 13.70 9.26 3.21
C ILE A 241 14.81 10.01 3.97
N PRO A 242 15.77 9.36 4.63
CA PRO A 242 16.82 10.06 5.35
C PRO A 242 17.70 10.94 4.46
N LEU A 243 17.88 10.52 3.20
CA LEU A 243 18.74 11.25 2.25
C LEU A 243 18.06 12.51 1.72
N LEU A 244 16.75 12.49 1.54
CA LEU A 244 16.01 13.57 0.90
C LEU A 244 15.36 14.54 1.88
N ILE A 245 15.00 14.09 3.08
CA ILE A 245 14.08 14.82 3.95
C ILE A 245 14.61 16.18 4.42
N SER A 246 15.92 16.29 4.60
CA SER A 246 16.55 17.55 5.01
C SER A 246 16.52 18.63 3.92
N ALA A 247 16.59 18.24 2.64
CA ALA A 247 16.60 19.16 1.52
C ALA A 247 15.24 19.26 0.83
N ARG A 248 14.50 18.16 0.77
CA ARG A 248 13.23 18.03 0.02
C ARG A 248 12.20 17.21 0.78
N PRO A 249 11.66 17.74 1.90
CA PRO A 249 10.76 16.98 2.78
C PRO A 249 9.52 16.43 2.04
N ALA A 250 8.94 17.22 1.13
CA ALA A 250 7.77 16.79 0.37
C ALA A 250 8.03 15.55 -0.50
N MET A 251 9.24 15.43 -1.08
CA MET A 251 9.63 14.23 -1.85
C MET A 251 9.79 13.02 -0.95
N ALA A 252 10.49 13.19 0.17
CA ALA A 252 10.73 12.11 1.13
C ALA A 252 9.41 11.56 1.71
N ILE A 253 8.55 12.45 2.20
CA ILE A 253 7.24 12.09 2.76
C ILE A 253 6.34 11.47 1.69
N GLY A 254 6.26 12.10 0.52
CA GLY A 254 5.39 11.64 -0.56
C GLY A 254 5.76 10.26 -1.06
N TYR A 255 7.07 9.96 -1.18
CA TYR A 255 7.47 8.62 -1.61
C TYR A 255 7.18 7.54 -0.56
N GLY A 256 7.10 7.88 0.72
CA GLY A 256 6.56 6.98 1.75
C GLY A 256 5.13 6.53 1.44
N GLY A 257 4.37 7.32 0.69
CA GLY A 257 3.04 6.94 0.22
C GLY A 257 2.04 6.75 1.36
N ALA A 258 1.23 5.70 1.26
CA ALA A 258 0.27 5.33 2.30
C ALA A 258 0.96 5.03 3.64
N THR A 259 2.16 4.42 3.62
CA THR A 259 2.91 4.05 4.83
C THR A 259 3.57 5.24 5.53
N ALA A 260 3.47 6.45 4.97
CA ALA A 260 4.01 7.67 5.61
C ALA A 260 3.34 7.99 6.96
N MET A 261 2.12 7.51 7.20
CA MET A 261 1.40 7.73 8.46
C MET A 261 1.73 6.71 9.56
N ASP A 262 2.35 5.57 9.22
CA ASP A 262 2.60 4.44 10.13
C ASP A 262 4.01 3.85 9.98
N PHE A 263 4.26 2.97 9.01
CA PHE A 263 5.48 2.19 8.90
C PHE A 263 6.73 3.05 8.64
N THR A 264 6.67 4.01 7.72
CA THR A 264 7.80 4.91 7.44
C THR A 264 7.83 6.15 8.33
N LEU A 265 6.77 6.40 9.12
CA LEU A 265 6.66 7.56 10.02
C LEU A 265 7.82 7.68 11.03
N PRO A 266 8.30 6.58 11.67
CA PRO A 266 9.45 6.67 12.57
C PRO A 266 10.71 7.18 11.86
N VAL A 267 10.94 6.81 10.60
CA VAL A 267 12.08 7.28 9.80
C VAL A 267 11.89 8.74 9.39
N ILE A 268 10.68 9.12 8.98
CA ILE A 268 10.34 10.53 8.67
C ILE A 268 10.57 11.41 9.90
N ARG A 269 10.08 10.98 11.07
CA ARG A 269 10.22 11.73 12.32
C ARG A 269 11.68 11.86 12.75
N SER A 270 12.43 10.76 12.75
CA SER A 270 13.83 10.77 13.20
C SER A 270 14.76 11.55 12.27
N SER A 271 14.48 11.58 10.96
CA SER A 271 15.33 12.25 9.97
C SER A 271 14.86 13.67 9.65
N GLY A 272 13.55 13.96 9.75
CA GLY A 272 12.94 15.23 9.36
C GLY A 272 12.37 16.06 10.53
N GLY A 273 12.38 15.49 11.74
CA GLY A 273 11.86 16.16 12.95
C GLY A 273 10.33 16.16 13.05
N LEU A 274 9.84 16.66 14.18
CA LEU A 274 8.41 16.68 14.53
C LEU A 274 7.53 17.46 13.55
N ALA A 275 8.07 18.48 12.87
CA ALA A 275 7.29 19.29 11.92
C ALA A 275 6.86 18.50 10.66
N CYS A 276 7.58 17.44 10.30
CA CYS A 276 7.23 16.55 9.17
C CYS A 276 6.06 15.61 9.52
N VAL A 277 5.85 15.31 10.81
CA VAL A 277 4.87 14.32 11.28
C VAL A 277 3.43 14.65 10.86
N PRO A 278 2.89 15.88 11.07
CA PRO A 278 1.52 16.19 10.65
C PRO A 278 1.30 16.09 9.14
N VAL A 279 2.32 16.40 8.34
CA VAL A 279 2.26 16.30 6.88
C VAL A 279 2.27 14.85 6.43
N ALA A 280 3.16 14.04 7.02
CA ALA A 280 3.25 12.60 6.76
C ALA A 280 1.95 11.87 7.11
N ILE A 281 1.39 12.16 8.29
CA ILE A 281 0.10 11.59 8.71
C ILE A 281 -1.01 12.02 7.76
N ALA A 282 -1.07 13.29 7.35
CA ALA A 282 -2.12 13.78 6.46
C ALA A 282 -2.02 13.13 5.06
N SER A 283 -0.84 13.11 4.45
CA SER A 283 -0.64 12.49 3.13
C SER A 283 -0.85 10.98 3.17
N GLY A 284 -0.28 10.29 4.14
CA GLY A 284 -0.42 8.84 4.30
C GLY A 284 -1.88 8.43 4.52
N PHE A 285 -2.62 9.14 5.39
CA PHE A 285 -4.03 8.86 5.62
C PHE A 285 -4.87 9.05 4.35
N LEU A 286 -4.66 10.14 3.61
CA LEU A 286 -5.39 10.40 2.37
C LEU A 286 -5.11 9.30 1.33
N LEU A 287 -3.86 8.89 1.18
CA LEU A 287 -3.47 7.81 0.26
C LEU A 287 -4.02 6.46 0.70
N SER A 288 -4.00 6.16 1.99
CA SER A 288 -4.61 4.93 2.53
C SER A 288 -6.13 4.90 2.36
N PHE A 289 -6.78 6.06 2.34
CA PHE A 289 -8.21 6.15 2.04
C PHE A 289 -8.49 6.03 0.55
N LEU A 290 -7.67 6.65 -0.31
CA LEU A 290 -7.82 6.63 -1.76
C LEU A 290 -7.47 5.28 -2.38
N SER A 291 -6.48 4.58 -1.86
CA SER A 291 -5.97 3.31 -2.42
C SER A 291 -7.08 2.26 -2.64
N PRO A 292 -7.83 1.82 -1.62
CA PRO A 292 -8.87 0.82 -1.81
C PRO A 292 -10.00 1.31 -2.72
N ILE A 293 -10.33 2.61 -2.66
CA ILE A 293 -11.38 3.21 -3.49
C ILE A 293 -10.97 3.18 -4.96
N LEU A 294 -9.76 3.63 -5.29
CA LEU A 294 -9.28 3.67 -6.67
C LEU A 294 -9.12 2.26 -7.24
N MET A 295 -8.49 1.35 -6.50
CA MET A 295 -8.38 -0.05 -6.91
C MET A 295 -9.75 -0.67 -7.16
N GLY A 296 -10.68 -0.53 -6.21
CA GLY A 296 -12.03 -1.08 -6.35
C GLY A 296 -12.81 -0.47 -7.52
N VAL A 297 -12.72 0.85 -7.72
CA VAL A 297 -13.36 1.53 -8.86
C VAL A 297 -12.77 1.02 -10.18
N PHE A 298 -11.44 1.00 -10.33
CA PHE A 298 -10.83 0.55 -11.58
C PHE A 298 -11.14 -0.92 -11.88
N LEU A 299 -10.97 -1.82 -10.91
CA LEU A 299 -11.29 -3.24 -11.07
C LEU A 299 -12.79 -3.49 -11.41
N SER A 300 -13.67 -2.57 -11.06
CA SER A 300 -15.10 -2.69 -11.40
C SER A 300 -15.45 -2.27 -12.81
N LEU A 301 -14.55 -1.62 -13.52
CA LEU A 301 -14.74 -1.17 -14.89
C LEU A 301 -14.40 -2.26 -15.93
N GLY A 302 -13.82 -3.36 -15.50
CA GLY A 302 -13.62 -4.57 -16.28
C GLY A 302 -14.64 -5.63 -15.95
#